data_be3c688d9e53bac8212d38004a189502
#
_entry.id   be3c688d9e53bac8212d38004a189502
#
_cell.length_a   1.000
_cell.length_b   1.000
_cell.length_c   1.000
_cell.angle_alpha   90.00
_cell.angle_beta   90.00
_cell.angle_gamma   90.00
#
_symmetry.space_group_name_H-M   'P 1'
#
loop_
_entity.id
_entity.type
_entity.pdbx_description
1 polymer ?
#
loop_
_entity_poly.entity_id
_entity_poly.type
_entity_poly.pdbx_seq_one_letter_code
_entity_poly.pdbx_strand_id
1 'polypeptide(L)'
;MVEGHEDPEALLKAMRFRARDNARTPMQWDDSDNAGFSTGKPWLKINPNYKEINVKEALADPESVFHYMQKLIRMRKENPVAVYGVYKEYQHDNEQLFLYERVLEEEGQKARTMYVVLNFSDHEAEFEKPEEWDGAAKYLIGNMSEAPLENRTLQPYEAAVYLKS
;
A
#
# COMPACT_ATOMS: atom_id res chain seq x y z
N MET A 1 -24.84 -35.88 -16.97
CA MET A 1 -24.47 -36.28 -15.58
C MET A 1 -22.96 -36.12 -15.49
N VAL A 2 -22.50 -35.04 -14.83
CA VAL A 2 -21.08 -34.81 -14.56
C VAL A 2 -20.90 -35.17 -13.10
N GLU A 3 -20.52 -36.42 -12.85
CA GLU A 3 -20.02 -36.88 -11.56
C GLU A 3 -18.56 -36.45 -11.43
N GLY A 4 -18.35 -35.24 -10.96
CA GLY A 4 -17.08 -34.79 -10.46
C GLY A 4 -17.27 -34.43 -9.01
N HIS A 5 -16.96 -35.37 -8.11
CA HIS A 5 -16.84 -35.05 -6.69
C HIS A 5 -15.61 -34.18 -6.48
N GLU A 6 -15.75 -32.89 -6.74
CA GLU A 6 -14.77 -31.93 -6.26
C GLU A 6 -14.87 -31.91 -4.73
N ASP A 7 -13.72 -32.03 -4.06
CA ASP A 7 -13.61 -31.93 -2.62
C ASP A 7 -14.29 -30.62 -2.13
N PRO A 8 -15.33 -30.71 -1.29
CA PRO A 8 -16.04 -29.52 -0.81
C PRO A 8 -15.14 -28.49 -0.12
N GLU A 9 -14.07 -28.93 0.51
CA GLU A 9 -13.09 -28.05 1.17
C GLU A 9 -12.26 -27.29 0.13
N ALA A 10 -11.80 -27.95 -0.91
CA ALA A 10 -11.08 -27.32 -2.03
C ALA A 10 -11.97 -26.32 -2.75
N LEU A 11 -13.25 -26.65 -2.96
CA LEU A 11 -14.22 -25.73 -3.56
C LEU A 11 -14.46 -24.50 -2.69
N LEU A 12 -14.65 -24.67 -1.38
CA LEU A 12 -14.81 -23.57 -0.44
C LEU A 12 -13.56 -22.66 -0.39
N LYS A 13 -12.36 -23.24 -0.43
CA LYS A 13 -11.10 -22.50 -0.49
C LYS A 13 -11.00 -21.68 -1.78
N ALA A 14 -11.34 -22.28 -2.92
CA ALA A 14 -11.36 -21.59 -4.20
C ALA A 14 -12.41 -20.45 -4.24
N MET A 15 -13.59 -20.67 -3.67
CA MET A 15 -14.63 -19.63 -3.55
C MET A 15 -14.18 -18.47 -2.66
N ARG A 16 -13.56 -18.74 -1.51
CA ARG A 16 -13.03 -17.70 -0.62
C ARG A 16 -11.96 -16.84 -1.30
N PHE A 17 -11.13 -17.44 -2.15
CA PHE A 17 -10.06 -16.73 -2.85
C PHE A 17 -10.52 -15.99 -4.10
N ARG A 18 -11.50 -16.54 -4.85
CA ARG A 18 -11.92 -16.03 -6.17
C ARG A 18 -13.26 -15.31 -6.19
N ALA A 19 -14.04 -15.38 -5.12
CA ALA A 19 -15.37 -14.77 -5.09
C ALA A 19 -15.29 -13.25 -5.15
N ARG A 20 -15.89 -12.66 -6.18
CA ARG A 20 -15.94 -11.20 -6.40
C ARG A 20 -16.71 -10.46 -5.31
N ASP A 21 -17.68 -11.11 -4.68
CA ASP A 21 -18.54 -10.48 -3.69
C ASP A 21 -17.81 -10.09 -2.40
N ASN A 22 -16.64 -10.69 -2.14
CA ASN A 22 -15.77 -10.28 -1.04
C ASN A 22 -15.32 -8.80 -1.16
N ALA A 23 -15.18 -8.29 -2.39
CA ALA A 23 -14.79 -6.91 -2.67
C ALA A 23 -15.99 -5.98 -3.00
N ARG A 24 -17.24 -6.49 -2.89
CA ARG A 24 -18.46 -5.76 -3.25
C ARG A 24 -19.43 -5.59 -2.09
N THR A 25 -19.00 -5.89 -0.88
CA THR A 25 -19.80 -5.67 0.32
C THR A 25 -20.20 -4.20 0.43
N PRO A 26 -21.36 -3.89 1.03
CA PRO A 26 -21.79 -2.51 1.25
C PRO A 26 -20.72 -1.70 1.95
N MET A 27 -20.55 -0.45 1.54
CA MET A 27 -19.62 0.49 2.19
C MET A 27 -20.01 0.69 3.64
N GLN A 28 -19.04 0.60 4.53
CA GLN A 28 -19.20 0.78 5.97
C GLN A 28 -18.99 2.24 6.32
N TRP A 29 -20.08 3.03 6.37
CA TRP A 29 -20.00 4.47 6.63
C TRP A 29 -19.86 4.78 8.12
N ASP A 30 -20.61 4.04 8.97
CA ASP A 30 -20.60 4.19 10.41
C ASP A 30 -21.07 2.91 11.13
N ASP A 31 -21.22 2.99 12.44
CA ASP A 31 -21.65 1.91 13.33
C ASP A 31 -23.17 1.75 13.45
N SER A 32 -23.97 2.51 12.69
CA SER A 32 -25.44 2.43 12.68
C SER A 32 -25.96 1.21 11.90
N ASP A 33 -27.28 1.03 11.89
CA ASP A 33 -27.92 -0.07 11.16
C ASP A 33 -27.54 -0.08 9.69
N ASN A 34 -27.28 -1.28 9.17
CA ASN A 34 -26.77 -1.50 7.82
C ASN A 34 -25.46 -0.74 7.53
N ALA A 35 -24.64 -0.47 8.57
CA ALA A 35 -23.39 0.28 8.45
C ALA A 35 -23.56 1.69 7.86
N GLY A 36 -24.71 2.35 8.07
CA GLY A 36 -25.04 3.63 7.45
C GLY A 36 -25.19 3.58 5.93
N PHE A 37 -25.14 2.39 5.32
CA PHE A 37 -25.18 2.25 3.87
C PHE A 37 -26.56 2.45 3.27
N SER A 38 -27.62 1.93 3.92
CA SER A 38 -28.99 1.95 3.40
C SER A 38 -30.02 1.82 4.51
N THR A 39 -31.18 2.43 4.32
CA THR A 39 -32.34 2.23 5.19
C THR A 39 -33.11 0.92 4.86
N GLY A 40 -32.88 0.35 3.67
CA GLY A 40 -33.42 -0.94 3.24
C GLY A 40 -32.43 -2.08 3.41
N LYS A 41 -32.89 -3.33 3.21
CA LYS A 41 -32.05 -4.51 3.29
C LYS A 41 -31.06 -4.53 2.10
N PRO A 42 -29.74 -4.50 2.35
CA PRO A 42 -28.75 -4.64 1.28
C PRO A 42 -28.84 -6.01 0.61
N TRP A 43 -28.58 -6.09 -0.69
CA TRP A 43 -28.61 -7.37 -1.43
C TRP A 43 -27.40 -8.26 -1.12
N LEU A 44 -26.25 -7.67 -0.81
CA LEU A 44 -25.09 -8.37 -0.26
C LEU A 44 -25.01 -8.20 1.25
N LYS A 45 -24.43 -9.19 1.90
CA LYS A 45 -24.22 -9.18 3.35
C LYS A 45 -23.22 -8.08 3.73
N ILE A 46 -23.55 -7.30 4.74
CA ILE A 46 -22.64 -6.35 5.37
C ILE A 46 -21.58 -7.14 6.15
N ASN A 47 -20.33 -6.73 6.06
CA ASN A 47 -19.26 -7.31 6.86
C ASN A 47 -19.52 -6.97 8.35
N PRO A 48 -19.55 -7.97 9.24
CA PRO A 48 -19.93 -7.76 10.65
C PRO A 48 -18.96 -6.85 11.42
N ASN A 49 -17.74 -6.62 10.91
CA ASN A 49 -16.75 -5.75 11.53
C ASN A 49 -17.06 -4.24 11.41
N TYR A 50 -18.17 -3.86 10.74
CA TYR A 50 -18.52 -2.44 10.52
C TYR A 50 -18.70 -1.64 11.83
N LYS A 51 -18.91 -2.32 12.95
CA LYS A 51 -18.99 -1.68 14.27
C LYS A 51 -17.67 -1.06 14.72
N GLU A 52 -16.55 -1.58 14.22
CA GLU A 52 -15.19 -1.17 14.59
C GLU A 52 -14.45 -0.56 13.39
N ILE A 53 -14.70 -1.08 12.18
CA ILE A 53 -14.02 -0.63 10.96
C ILE A 53 -15.05 0.05 10.05
N ASN A 54 -15.02 1.36 10.01
CA ASN A 54 -15.91 2.19 9.19
C ASN A 54 -15.30 3.55 8.88
N VAL A 55 -15.92 4.30 7.98
CA VAL A 55 -15.44 5.61 7.54
C VAL A 55 -15.41 6.63 8.68
N LYS A 56 -16.41 6.63 9.56
CA LYS A 56 -16.49 7.56 10.70
C LYS A 56 -15.28 7.40 11.62
N GLU A 57 -14.94 6.15 11.99
CA GLU A 57 -13.76 5.86 12.80
C GLU A 57 -12.45 6.18 12.05
N ALA A 58 -12.37 5.83 10.77
CA ALA A 58 -11.19 6.14 9.95
C ALA A 58 -10.94 7.64 9.79
N LEU A 59 -11.98 8.47 9.76
CA LEU A 59 -11.87 9.94 9.73
C LEU A 59 -11.44 10.51 11.09
N ALA A 60 -11.82 9.87 12.18
CA ALA A 60 -11.48 10.30 13.53
C ALA A 60 -10.03 9.94 13.93
N ASP A 61 -9.45 8.89 13.33
CA ASP A 61 -8.09 8.44 13.61
C ASP A 61 -7.07 9.04 12.61
N PRO A 62 -6.17 9.96 13.06
CA PRO A 62 -5.13 10.55 12.20
C PRO A 62 -4.14 9.55 11.60
N GLU A 63 -3.98 8.37 12.19
CA GLU A 63 -3.07 7.31 11.75
C GLU A 63 -3.78 6.24 10.90
N SER A 64 -5.06 6.43 10.59
CA SER A 64 -5.83 5.50 9.77
C SER A 64 -5.28 5.39 8.34
N VAL A 65 -5.60 4.27 7.69
CA VAL A 65 -5.31 4.03 6.27
C VAL A 65 -5.89 5.14 5.37
N PHE A 66 -7.05 5.72 5.76
CA PHE A 66 -7.66 6.85 5.05
C PHE A 66 -6.71 8.07 5.01
N HIS A 67 -6.22 8.49 6.16
CA HIS A 67 -5.31 9.63 6.24
C HIS A 67 -3.94 9.33 5.63
N TYR A 68 -3.45 8.10 5.75
CA TYR A 68 -2.22 7.68 5.10
C TYR A 68 -2.35 7.75 3.56
N MET A 69 -3.43 7.25 3.00
CA MET A 69 -3.70 7.34 1.56
C MET A 69 -3.84 8.80 1.10
N GLN A 70 -4.47 9.65 1.90
CA GLN A 70 -4.56 11.10 1.61
C GLN A 70 -3.16 11.74 1.57
N LYS A 71 -2.26 11.40 2.52
CA LYS A 71 -0.86 11.85 2.54
C LYS A 71 -0.12 11.38 1.28
N LEU A 72 -0.29 10.10 0.87
CA LEU A 72 0.32 9.54 -0.35
C LEU A 72 -0.15 10.25 -1.62
N ILE A 73 -1.45 10.51 -1.76
CA ILE A 73 -2.00 11.23 -2.91
C ILE A 73 -1.45 12.65 -2.97
N ARG A 74 -1.34 13.33 -1.84
CA ARG A 74 -0.76 14.67 -1.75
C ARG A 74 0.72 14.64 -2.15
N MET A 75 1.51 13.74 -1.55
CA MET A 75 2.92 13.55 -1.87
C MET A 75 3.13 13.35 -3.38
N ARG A 76 2.32 12.48 -4.01
CA ARG A 76 2.38 12.24 -5.45
C ARG A 76 2.07 13.51 -6.27
N LYS A 77 1.09 14.33 -5.87
CA LYS A 77 0.72 15.57 -6.56
C LYS A 77 1.78 16.67 -6.43
N GLU A 78 2.41 16.75 -5.26
CA GLU A 78 3.42 17.76 -4.95
C GLU A 78 4.81 17.43 -5.51
N ASN A 79 5.03 16.17 -5.90
CA ASN A 79 6.32 15.71 -6.43
C ASN A 79 6.17 15.15 -7.85
N PRO A 80 6.37 15.98 -8.89
CA PRO A 80 6.29 15.55 -10.29
C PRO A 80 7.16 14.34 -10.63
N VAL A 81 8.30 14.14 -9.94
CA VAL A 81 9.15 12.97 -10.10
C VAL A 81 8.40 11.66 -9.84
N ALA A 82 7.44 11.65 -8.93
CA ALA A 82 6.60 10.48 -8.66
C ALA A 82 5.67 10.11 -9.84
N VAL A 83 5.44 11.03 -10.77
CA VAL A 83 4.52 10.85 -11.91
C VAL A 83 5.31 10.69 -13.22
N TYR A 84 6.25 11.59 -13.48
CA TYR A 84 6.93 11.74 -14.76
C TYR A 84 8.37 11.23 -14.76
N GLY A 85 8.96 10.94 -13.58
CA GLY A 85 10.31 10.42 -13.48
C GLY A 85 10.49 9.09 -14.21
N VAL A 86 11.65 8.90 -14.83
CA VAL A 86 12.04 7.61 -15.43
C VAL A 86 12.21 6.58 -14.33
N TYR A 87 11.59 5.41 -14.50
CA TYR A 87 11.64 4.32 -13.54
C TYR A 87 12.84 3.42 -13.76
N LYS A 88 13.50 3.03 -12.67
CA LYS A 88 14.53 1.98 -12.65
C LYS A 88 14.37 1.16 -11.38
N GLU A 89 14.27 -0.16 -11.53
CA GLU A 89 14.19 -1.14 -10.45
C GLU A 89 15.56 -1.70 -10.11
N TYR A 90 15.70 -2.12 -8.86
CA TYR A 90 16.90 -2.74 -8.30
C TYR A 90 16.55 -4.08 -7.66
N GLN A 91 17.48 -5.03 -7.65
CA GLN A 91 17.32 -6.35 -7.02
C GLN A 91 16.08 -7.12 -7.52
N HIS A 92 15.89 -7.22 -8.84
CA HIS A 92 14.72 -7.88 -9.47
C HIS A 92 14.42 -9.30 -8.97
N ASP A 93 15.44 -10.03 -8.53
CA ASP A 93 15.30 -11.42 -8.05
C ASP A 93 15.03 -11.48 -6.53
N ASN A 94 14.87 -10.35 -5.85
CA ASN A 94 14.59 -10.33 -4.42
C ASN A 94 13.07 -10.51 -4.18
N GLU A 95 12.70 -11.63 -3.58
CA GLU A 95 11.28 -11.96 -3.33
C GLU A 95 10.65 -11.17 -2.17
N GLN A 96 11.47 -10.52 -1.33
CA GLN A 96 11.01 -9.76 -0.16
C GLN A 96 10.99 -8.26 -0.41
N LEU A 97 12.04 -7.74 -1.06
CA LEU A 97 12.23 -6.31 -1.25
C LEU A 97 11.80 -5.86 -2.65
N PHE A 98 11.15 -4.73 -2.71
CA PHE A 98 10.90 -4.01 -3.95
C PHE A 98 11.52 -2.63 -3.86
N LEU A 99 12.65 -2.47 -4.57
CA LEU A 99 13.48 -1.28 -4.55
C LEU A 99 13.46 -0.62 -5.92
N TYR A 100 13.14 0.66 -5.98
CA TYR A 100 13.20 1.39 -7.23
C TYR A 100 13.49 2.88 -7.03
N GLU A 101 13.97 3.49 -8.10
CA GLU A 101 14.06 4.93 -8.18
C GLU A 101 13.23 5.48 -9.34
N ARG A 102 12.93 6.75 -9.24
CA ARG A 102 12.40 7.56 -10.34
C ARG A 102 13.24 8.82 -10.47
N VAL A 103 13.73 9.09 -11.67
CA VAL A 103 14.57 10.26 -11.95
C VAL A 103 13.83 11.20 -12.90
N LEU A 104 13.68 12.44 -12.51
CA LEU A 104 13.12 13.51 -13.34
C LEU A 104 14.20 14.53 -13.64
N GLU A 105 14.56 14.66 -14.90
CA GLU A 105 15.45 15.68 -15.43
C GLU A 105 14.61 16.76 -16.13
N GLU A 106 14.82 18.01 -15.75
CA GLU A 106 14.17 19.17 -16.37
C GLU A 106 15.28 20.16 -16.83
N GLU A 107 15.14 20.70 -18.02
CA GLU A 107 16.15 21.60 -18.60
C GLU A 107 16.43 22.80 -17.68
N GLY A 108 17.70 23.03 -17.36
CA GLY A 108 18.11 24.12 -16.46
C GLY A 108 17.86 23.89 -14.96
N GLN A 109 17.42 22.71 -14.56
CA GLN A 109 17.22 22.35 -13.16
C GLN A 109 18.12 21.16 -12.76
N LYS A 110 18.36 21.01 -11.45
CA LYS A 110 18.96 19.77 -10.94
C LYS A 110 17.99 18.62 -11.10
N ALA A 111 18.50 17.45 -11.47
CA ALA A 111 17.71 16.23 -11.46
C ALA A 111 17.15 15.95 -10.07
N ARG A 112 15.86 15.60 -10.02
CA ARG A 112 15.20 15.13 -8.80
C ARG A 112 15.07 13.62 -8.84
N THR A 113 15.48 12.96 -7.78
CA THR A 113 15.38 11.50 -7.68
C THR A 113 14.52 11.11 -6.49
N MET A 114 13.55 10.25 -6.72
CA MET A 114 12.73 9.63 -5.68
C MET A 114 13.17 8.18 -5.52
N TYR A 115 13.55 7.81 -4.32
CA TYR A 115 13.89 6.44 -3.95
C TYR A 115 12.73 5.81 -3.18
N VAL A 116 12.40 4.57 -3.49
CA VAL A 116 11.32 3.82 -2.84
C VAL A 116 11.87 2.49 -2.36
N VAL A 117 11.65 2.21 -1.08
CA VAL A 117 12.11 1.03 -0.37
C VAL A 117 10.90 0.35 0.26
N LEU A 118 10.60 -0.88 -0.15
CA LEU A 118 9.43 -1.62 0.30
C LEU A 118 9.84 -3.05 0.69
N ASN A 119 9.41 -3.49 1.88
CA ASN A 119 9.43 -4.90 2.27
C ASN A 119 8.03 -5.47 2.07
N PHE A 120 7.84 -6.38 1.11
CA PHE A 120 6.55 -7.03 0.81
C PHE A 120 6.34 -8.34 1.58
N SER A 121 7.23 -8.66 2.52
CA SER A 121 7.13 -9.88 3.32
C SER A 121 6.60 -9.63 4.73
N ASP A 122 6.10 -10.66 5.37
CA ASP A 122 5.71 -10.69 6.77
C ASP A 122 6.88 -10.96 7.73
N HIS A 123 8.13 -10.85 7.22
CA HIS A 123 9.36 -11.05 7.95
C HIS A 123 10.25 -9.81 7.84
N GLU A 124 11.20 -9.69 8.74
CA GLU A 124 12.27 -8.71 8.61
C GLU A 124 13.13 -9.01 7.37
N ALA A 125 13.60 -7.95 6.71
CA ALA A 125 14.42 -8.05 5.52
C ALA A 125 15.62 -7.10 5.59
N GLU A 126 16.80 -7.61 5.23
CA GLU A 126 18.01 -6.79 5.18
C GLU A 126 18.00 -5.92 3.93
N PHE A 127 17.95 -4.61 4.13
CA PHE A 127 18.04 -3.62 3.07
C PHE A 127 19.47 -3.15 2.92
N GLU A 128 20.04 -3.44 1.78
CA GLU A 128 21.31 -2.87 1.32
C GLU A 128 21.01 -1.80 0.27
N LYS A 129 21.43 -0.57 0.59
CA LYS A 129 21.25 0.56 -0.32
C LYS A 129 22.07 0.34 -1.59
N PRO A 130 21.46 0.41 -2.79
CA PRO A 130 22.20 0.34 -4.04
C PRO A 130 23.35 1.37 -4.10
N GLU A 131 24.51 0.96 -4.62
CA GLU A 131 25.68 1.84 -4.73
C GLU A 131 25.40 3.08 -5.57
N GLU A 132 24.52 2.96 -6.57
CA GLU A 132 24.09 4.04 -7.44
C GLU A 132 23.24 5.10 -6.73
N TRP A 133 22.64 4.77 -5.58
CA TRP A 133 21.86 5.72 -4.78
C TRP A 133 22.80 6.61 -3.96
N ASP A 134 23.37 7.58 -4.62
CA ASP A 134 24.35 8.51 -4.07
C ASP A 134 23.70 9.71 -3.35
N GLY A 135 24.49 10.36 -2.48
CA GLY A 135 24.12 11.61 -1.82
C GLY A 135 23.01 11.48 -0.77
N ALA A 136 22.71 12.61 -0.15
CA ALA A 136 21.69 12.70 0.88
C ALA A 136 20.30 12.81 0.26
N ALA A 137 19.35 12.04 0.77
CA ALA A 137 17.95 12.09 0.42
C ALA A 137 17.09 12.34 1.66
N LYS A 138 16.09 13.20 1.52
CA LYS A 138 15.14 13.52 2.59
C LYS A 138 14.03 12.49 2.62
N TYR A 139 13.71 11.96 3.80
CA TYR A 139 12.52 11.16 4.02
C TYR A 139 11.25 11.97 3.70
N LEU A 140 10.34 11.40 2.92
CA LEU A 140 9.07 12.02 2.56
C LEU A 140 7.88 11.40 3.28
N ILE A 141 7.77 10.07 3.24
CA ILE A 141 6.66 9.33 3.81
C ILE A 141 7.02 7.86 3.98
N GLY A 142 6.45 7.22 4.98
CA GLY A 142 6.49 5.78 5.20
C GLY A 142 5.39 5.37 6.17
N ASN A 143 5.27 4.09 6.42
CA ASN A 143 4.29 3.52 7.35
C ASN A 143 4.87 3.16 8.72
N MET A 144 6.17 3.37 8.89
CA MET A 144 6.90 3.23 10.16
C MET A 144 7.56 4.55 10.54
N SER A 145 8.33 4.56 11.61
CA SER A 145 9.10 5.72 12.04
C SER A 145 10.09 6.18 10.96
N GLU A 146 10.33 7.49 10.89
CA GLU A 146 11.32 8.05 9.97
C GLU A 146 12.69 7.41 10.21
N ALA A 147 13.32 6.95 9.14
CA ALA A 147 14.65 6.38 9.15
C ALA A 147 15.48 6.92 7.98
N PRO A 148 16.82 7.02 8.13
CA PRO A 148 17.68 7.45 7.04
C PRO A 148 17.71 6.43 5.88
N LEU A 149 18.09 6.89 4.69
CA LEU A 149 18.31 6.03 3.51
C LEU A 149 19.71 5.38 3.59
N GLU A 150 19.83 4.39 4.44
CA GLU A 150 21.08 3.67 4.73
C GLU A 150 20.79 2.17 4.84
N ASN A 151 21.84 1.35 4.83
CA ASN A 151 21.73 -0.09 5.08
C ASN A 151 21.10 -0.33 6.45
N ARG A 152 20.05 -1.13 6.50
CA ARG A 152 19.35 -1.46 7.74
C ARG A 152 18.39 -2.63 7.57
N THR A 153 17.94 -3.18 8.67
CA THR A 153 16.85 -4.15 8.70
C THR A 153 15.51 -3.42 8.56
N LEU A 154 14.70 -3.81 7.58
CA LEU A 154 13.33 -3.35 7.42
C LEU A 154 12.38 -4.25 8.20
N GLN A 155 11.40 -3.64 8.85
CA GLN A 155 10.34 -4.39 9.51
C GLN A 155 9.38 -5.03 8.49
N PRO A 156 8.59 -6.05 8.89
CA PRO A 156 7.55 -6.62 8.04
C PRO A 156 6.64 -5.53 7.46
N TYR A 157 6.41 -5.59 6.15
CA TYR A 157 5.59 -4.63 5.40
C TYR A 157 6.02 -3.16 5.52
N GLU A 158 7.26 -2.90 5.90
CA GLU A 158 7.78 -1.53 5.96
C GLU A 158 7.89 -0.91 4.57
N ALA A 159 7.44 0.34 4.46
CA ALA A 159 7.51 1.14 3.26
C ALA A 159 8.10 2.52 3.58
N ALA A 160 9.04 3.00 2.76
CA ALA A 160 9.62 4.32 2.89
C ALA A 160 9.93 4.95 1.53
N VAL A 161 9.70 6.26 1.43
CA VAL A 161 9.96 7.07 0.23
C VAL A 161 10.87 8.22 0.60
N TYR A 162 11.88 8.45 -0.23
CA TYR A 162 12.88 9.50 -0.05
C TYR A 162 12.98 10.38 -1.31
N LEU A 163 13.36 11.64 -1.14
CA LEU A 163 13.59 12.59 -2.23
C LEU A 163 14.99 13.19 -2.15
N LYS A 164 15.73 13.11 -3.23
CA LYS A 164 16.97 13.82 -3.50
C LYS A 164 16.68 14.96 -4.50
N SER A 165 17.12 16.17 -4.19
CA SER A 165 16.94 17.38 -5.00
C SER A 165 18.29 17.98 -5.38
#